data_2b0d41354fd8f300ced8ebbade9289c4
#
_entry.id   2b0d41354fd8f300ced8ebbade9289c4
#
_cell.length_a   1.000
_cell.length_b   1.000
_cell.length_c   1.000
_cell.angle_alpha   90.00
_cell.angle_beta   90.00
_cell.angle_gamma   90.00
#
_symmetry.space_group_name_H-M   'P 1'
#
loop_
_entity.id
_entity.type
_entity.pdbx_description
1 polymer ?
#
loop_
_entity_poly.entity_id
_entity_poly.type
_entity_poly.pdbx_seq_one_letter_code
_entity_poly.pdbx_strand_id
1 'polypeptide(L)'
;MNEPTRTKFLTRRGEAAFFGSGRGRRLTDFVVLTIAAAVVLAGGVLTGAVSILAGLVSAATIGVFSALYFRGTADIEAEAILEARAAASDEERALRVESERIFRSAMIDALPEPAMYIDAQGKVEAANGAARRQFRFVGAEPLLTVVVRRPELLDAVATARRDGKAQIFEFVERDETDRYFSCVAAPLVTPISAGVLISMHDLTEIKRAEFARVDFLANASHELRTPLTSLSGFIETMRGPARQDPEAWDRFLEIMHGQAERMRRLIADLLSLSRIELNEHRPPDTSADLAAVVAEVGDALLPVANERQVKLRISGPASGVFVTGVRDELSQVAQNLVDNAIKYSKPGDVVEIEIRAGLTREEATAQAGRRWEDAGHMSIATAPLTSSGRFAVLRVSDSGPGIDRQHLPRLAERFYRVDPGRGLRRGTGLGLAIVKHVVTRHRGEFLVESEPGRGSAFGVVLPASVAAPAAEDGRLLSAAEAGRQA
;
A
#
# COMPACT_ATOMS: atom_id res chain seq x y z
N MET A 1 -15.13 -32.65 5.78
CA MET A 1 -16.04 -33.71 6.31
C MET A 1 -17.34 -33.04 6.63
N ASN A 2 -18.28 -33.06 5.72
CA ASN A 2 -19.73 -33.19 5.90
C ASN A 2 -20.40 -32.87 4.56
N GLU A 3 -20.69 -33.92 3.81
CA GLU A 3 -21.78 -33.89 2.84
C GLU A 3 -23.11 -33.91 3.60
N PRO A 4 -24.06 -33.03 3.24
CA PRO A 4 -25.29 -33.56 2.68
C PRO A 4 -26.00 -32.57 1.74
N THR A 5 -25.85 -32.64 0.46
CA THR A 5 -26.71 -31.89 -0.48
C THR A 5 -27.06 -32.68 -1.75
N ARG A 6 -26.93 -34.01 -1.74
CA ARG A 6 -27.24 -34.83 -2.94
C ARG A 6 -28.58 -35.52 -2.94
N THR A 7 -29.39 -35.38 -1.90
CA THR A 7 -30.62 -36.22 -1.76
C THR A 7 -31.93 -35.51 -2.10
N LYS A 8 -31.95 -34.24 -2.54
CA LYS A 8 -33.19 -33.54 -2.88
C LYS A 8 -33.55 -33.47 -4.38
N PHE A 9 -32.69 -33.99 -5.27
CA PHE A 9 -32.95 -33.91 -6.73
C PHE A 9 -33.71 -35.11 -7.29
N LEU A 10 -33.94 -36.18 -6.54
CA LEU A 10 -34.58 -37.42 -7.01
C LEU A 10 -36.07 -37.55 -6.66
N THR A 11 -36.64 -36.68 -5.83
CA THR A 11 -38.06 -36.75 -5.46
C THR A 11 -39.02 -36.04 -6.44
N ARG A 12 -38.52 -35.13 -7.29
CA ARG A 12 -39.38 -34.37 -8.24
C ARG A 12 -39.81 -35.12 -9.50
N ARG A 13 -39.20 -36.27 -9.86
CA ARG A 13 -39.64 -37.11 -10.98
C ARG A 13 -40.84 -38.03 -10.64
N GLY A 14 -41.15 -38.22 -9.37
CA GLY A 14 -42.24 -39.03 -8.90
C GLY A 14 -43.63 -38.31 -8.93
N GLU A 15 -43.64 -36.99 -8.70
CA GLU A 15 -44.91 -36.22 -8.63
C GLU A 15 -45.53 -35.96 -10.00
N ALA A 16 -44.72 -35.76 -11.06
CA ALA A 16 -45.23 -35.59 -12.41
C ALA A 16 -45.90 -36.87 -12.98
N ALA A 17 -45.52 -38.05 -12.51
CA ALA A 17 -46.16 -39.32 -12.87
C ALA A 17 -47.49 -39.55 -12.13
N PHE A 18 -47.70 -38.92 -10.98
CA PHE A 18 -48.92 -39.11 -10.16
C PHE A 18 -50.10 -38.30 -10.72
N PHE A 19 -49.86 -37.14 -11.36
CA PHE A 19 -50.89 -36.32 -11.97
C PHE A 19 -51.41 -36.91 -13.33
N GLY A 20 -50.55 -37.66 -14.05
CA GLY A 20 -50.95 -38.36 -15.29
C GLY A 20 -51.92 -39.52 -15.10
N SER A 21 -51.85 -40.23 -13.96
CA SER A 21 -52.72 -41.39 -13.68
C SER A 21 -54.09 -41.02 -13.16
N GLY A 22 -54.25 -39.87 -12.55
CA GLY A 22 -55.56 -39.36 -12.08
C GLY A 22 -56.52 -38.91 -13.19
N ARG A 23 -55.95 -38.38 -14.29
CA ARG A 23 -56.70 -37.87 -15.43
C ARG A 23 -57.40 -39.03 -16.22
N GLY A 24 -56.65 -40.05 -16.48
CA GLY A 24 -57.19 -41.26 -17.19
C GLY A 24 -58.30 -41.95 -16.39
N ARG A 25 -58.15 -42.06 -15.09
CA ARG A 25 -59.16 -42.68 -14.22
C ARG A 25 -60.45 -41.88 -14.10
N ARG A 26 -60.41 -40.60 -13.93
CA ARG A 26 -61.61 -39.73 -13.87
C ARG A 26 -62.31 -39.65 -15.18
N LEU A 27 -61.59 -39.63 -16.32
CA LEU A 27 -62.21 -39.64 -17.66
C LEU A 27 -62.91 -40.98 -17.92
N THR A 28 -62.30 -42.11 -17.57
CA THR A 28 -62.90 -43.44 -17.68
C THR A 28 -64.09 -43.61 -16.77
N ASP A 29 -64.02 -43.15 -15.53
CA ASP A 29 -65.12 -43.25 -14.55
C ASP A 29 -66.33 -42.40 -15.04
N PHE A 30 -66.09 -41.20 -15.56
CA PHE A 30 -67.14 -40.34 -16.07
C PHE A 30 -67.77 -40.87 -17.39
N VAL A 31 -66.95 -41.37 -18.32
CA VAL A 31 -67.44 -41.99 -19.56
C VAL A 31 -68.22 -43.28 -19.23
N VAL A 32 -67.78 -44.09 -18.30
CA VAL A 32 -68.50 -45.29 -17.85
C VAL A 32 -69.82 -44.92 -17.20
N LEU A 33 -69.86 -43.90 -16.35
CA LEU A 33 -71.11 -43.41 -15.72
C LEU A 33 -72.12 -42.87 -16.76
N THR A 34 -71.63 -42.13 -17.72
CA THR A 34 -72.45 -41.54 -18.82
C THR A 34 -73.01 -42.68 -19.72
N ILE A 35 -72.20 -43.65 -20.08
CA ILE A 35 -72.63 -44.84 -20.86
C ILE A 35 -73.63 -45.67 -20.05
N ALA A 36 -73.39 -45.93 -18.78
CA ALA A 36 -74.32 -46.65 -17.92
C ALA A 36 -75.69 -45.94 -17.82
N ALA A 37 -75.71 -44.65 -17.63
CA ALA A 37 -76.92 -43.83 -17.63
C ALA A 37 -77.69 -43.88 -18.97
N ALA A 38 -76.94 -43.84 -20.08
CA ALA A 38 -77.57 -43.95 -21.45
C ALA A 38 -78.15 -45.35 -21.69
N VAL A 39 -77.48 -46.46 -21.23
CA VAL A 39 -77.99 -47.82 -21.34
C VAL A 39 -79.29 -48.03 -20.53
N VAL A 40 -79.35 -47.50 -19.29
CA VAL A 40 -80.50 -47.61 -18.42
C VAL A 40 -81.69 -46.80 -19.03
N LEU A 41 -81.47 -45.64 -19.61
CA LEU A 41 -82.47 -44.85 -20.30
C LEU A 41 -83.03 -45.54 -21.59
N ALA A 42 -82.12 -46.15 -22.40
CA ALA A 42 -82.45 -46.90 -23.59
C ALA A 42 -83.30 -48.12 -23.23
N GLY A 43 -82.92 -48.88 -22.17
CA GLY A 43 -83.68 -50.02 -21.64
C GLY A 43 -85.12 -49.59 -21.18
N GLY A 44 -85.23 -48.49 -20.49
CA GLY A 44 -86.53 -47.89 -20.06
C GLY A 44 -87.43 -47.54 -21.19
N VAL A 45 -86.90 -47.00 -22.31
CA VAL A 45 -87.64 -46.73 -23.51
C VAL A 45 -88.13 -47.98 -24.25
N LEU A 46 -87.23 -49.03 -24.33
CA LEU A 46 -87.56 -50.26 -24.98
C LEU A 46 -88.59 -51.08 -24.21
N THR A 47 -88.67 -51.03 -22.91
CA THR A 47 -89.66 -51.67 -22.09
C THR A 47 -90.98 -50.93 -21.95
N GLY A 48 -91.09 -49.73 -22.58
CA GLY A 48 -92.27 -48.89 -22.48
C GLY A 48 -92.48 -48.17 -21.14
N ALA A 49 -91.54 -48.34 -20.24
CA ALA A 49 -91.58 -47.65 -18.95
C ALA A 49 -91.31 -46.12 -19.02
N VAL A 50 -90.66 -45.67 -20.12
CA VAL A 50 -90.33 -44.26 -20.35
C VAL A 50 -90.71 -43.91 -21.78
N SER A 51 -91.43 -42.81 -21.99
CA SER A 51 -91.81 -42.35 -23.37
C SER A 51 -90.54 -41.92 -24.14
N ILE A 52 -90.51 -42.16 -25.44
CA ILE A 52 -89.36 -41.81 -26.30
C ILE A 52 -88.99 -40.32 -26.14
N LEU A 53 -89.91 -39.46 -25.98
CA LEU A 53 -89.72 -38.01 -25.79
C LEU A 53 -88.96 -37.73 -24.44
N ALA A 54 -89.38 -38.41 -23.35
CA ALA A 54 -88.72 -38.27 -22.03
C ALA A 54 -87.34 -38.84 -22.06
N GLY A 55 -87.05 -39.91 -22.80
CA GLY A 55 -85.73 -40.50 -23.00
C GLY A 55 -84.76 -39.55 -23.74
N LEU A 56 -85.30 -38.88 -24.82
CA LEU A 56 -84.52 -37.88 -25.60
C LEU A 56 -84.16 -36.64 -24.75
N VAL A 57 -85.15 -36.14 -23.97
CA VAL A 57 -84.90 -34.98 -23.09
C VAL A 57 -83.89 -35.30 -22.01
N SER A 58 -83.98 -36.46 -21.39
CA SER A 58 -83.03 -36.89 -20.39
C SER A 58 -81.57 -37.12 -20.91
N ALA A 59 -81.45 -37.68 -22.15
CA ALA A 59 -80.13 -37.85 -22.80
C ALA A 59 -79.53 -36.52 -23.18
N ALA A 60 -80.35 -35.50 -23.68
CA ALA A 60 -79.88 -34.17 -23.94
C ALA A 60 -79.39 -33.43 -22.65
N THR A 61 -80.16 -33.60 -21.57
CA THR A 61 -79.80 -33.01 -20.25
C THR A 61 -78.50 -33.56 -19.70
N ILE A 62 -78.29 -34.89 -19.76
CA ILE A 62 -77.08 -35.55 -19.38
C ILE A 62 -75.89 -35.06 -20.25
N GLY A 63 -76.11 -34.94 -21.55
CA GLY A 63 -75.10 -34.46 -22.50
C GLY A 63 -74.67 -33.02 -22.20
N VAL A 64 -75.63 -32.11 -21.94
CA VAL A 64 -75.29 -30.73 -21.54
C VAL A 64 -74.59 -30.67 -20.20
N PHE A 65 -75.05 -31.39 -19.18
CA PHE A 65 -74.42 -31.40 -17.88
C PHE A 65 -73.00 -31.98 -17.93
N SER A 66 -72.79 -33.02 -18.72
CA SER A 66 -71.45 -33.57 -18.99
C SER A 66 -70.54 -32.55 -19.65
N ALA A 67 -70.99 -31.89 -20.68
CA ALA A 67 -70.21 -30.87 -21.38
C ALA A 67 -69.82 -29.70 -20.48
N LEU A 68 -70.77 -29.19 -19.65
CA LEU A 68 -70.51 -28.15 -18.65
C LEU A 68 -69.53 -28.57 -17.56
N TYR A 69 -69.68 -29.83 -17.09
CA TYR A 69 -68.73 -30.38 -16.10
C TYR A 69 -67.33 -30.48 -16.66
N PHE A 70 -67.16 -30.99 -17.89
CA PHE A 70 -65.85 -31.09 -18.55
C PHE A 70 -65.23 -29.73 -18.80
N ARG A 71 -66.04 -28.74 -19.20
CA ARG A 71 -65.55 -27.38 -19.42
C ARG A 71 -65.10 -26.75 -18.12
N GLY A 72 -65.85 -26.88 -17.05
CA GLY A 72 -65.49 -26.28 -15.73
C GLY A 72 -64.22 -26.94 -15.12
N THR A 73 -64.07 -28.26 -15.30
CA THR A 73 -62.83 -28.94 -14.80
C THR A 73 -61.61 -28.61 -15.66
N ALA A 74 -61.75 -28.44 -16.96
CA ALA A 74 -60.68 -28.02 -17.85
C ALA A 74 -60.18 -26.58 -17.56
N ASP A 75 -61.09 -25.70 -17.25
CA ASP A 75 -60.76 -24.27 -16.93
C ASP A 75 -60.00 -24.22 -15.57
N ILE A 76 -60.44 -24.97 -14.55
CA ILE A 76 -59.77 -25.06 -13.25
C ILE A 76 -58.39 -25.68 -13.38
N GLU A 77 -58.20 -26.74 -14.19
CA GLU A 77 -56.88 -27.33 -14.41
C GLU A 77 -55.96 -26.42 -15.19
N ALA A 78 -56.47 -25.66 -16.17
CA ALA A 78 -55.69 -24.69 -16.92
C ALA A 78 -55.20 -23.52 -16.02
N GLU A 79 -56.06 -23.03 -15.15
CA GLU A 79 -55.72 -22.00 -14.18
C GLU A 79 -54.64 -22.49 -13.17
N ALA A 80 -54.82 -23.68 -12.63
CA ALA A 80 -53.83 -24.29 -11.73
C ALA A 80 -52.44 -24.53 -12.39
N ILE A 81 -52.44 -24.90 -13.71
CA ILE A 81 -51.20 -25.03 -14.47
C ILE A 81 -50.52 -23.66 -14.72
N LEU A 82 -51.30 -22.62 -14.98
CA LEU A 82 -50.80 -21.28 -15.17
C LEU A 82 -50.19 -20.73 -13.85
N GLU A 83 -50.91 -20.90 -12.74
CA GLU A 83 -50.41 -20.52 -11.41
C GLU A 83 -49.12 -21.28 -11.03
N ALA A 84 -49.07 -22.61 -11.26
CA ALA A 84 -47.88 -23.40 -11.03
C ALA A 84 -46.67 -22.95 -11.89
N ARG A 85 -46.94 -22.58 -13.17
CA ARG A 85 -45.87 -22.04 -14.04
C ARG A 85 -45.44 -20.66 -13.61
N ALA A 86 -46.35 -19.79 -13.19
CA ALA A 86 -46.02 -18.47 -12.65
C ALA A 86 -45.16 -18.62 -11.38
N ALA A 87 -45.59 -19.46 -10.44
CA ALA A 87 -44.81 -19.72 -9.20
C ALA A 87 -43.43 -20.33 -9.48
N ALA A 88 -43.32 -21.28 -10.43
CA ALA A 88 -42.03 -21.84 -10.83
C ALA A 88 -41.11 -20.79 -11.50
N SER A 89 -41.68 -19.88 -12.30
CA SER A 89 -40.91 -18.79 -12.93
C SER A 89 -40.44 -17.76 -11.91
N ASP A 90 -41.24 -17.47 -10.88
CA ASP A 90 -40.86 -16.56 -9.81
C ASP A 90 -39.78 -17.17 -8.88
N GLU A 91 -39.90 -18.47 -8.59
CA GLU A 91 -38.86 -19.20 -7.85
C GLU A 91 -37.52 -19.22 -8.64
N GLU A 92 -37.57 -19.46 -9.95
CA GLU A 92 -36.35 -19.44 -10.79
C GLU A 92 -35.73 -18.03 -10.85
N ARG A 93 -36.55 -16.97 -10.93
CA ARG A 93 -36.06 -15.60 -10.86
C ARG A 93 -35.42 -15.29 -9.52
N ALA A 94 -36.03 -15.68 -8.41
CA ALA A 94 -35.51 -15.49 -7.08
C ALA A 94 -34.16 -16.19 -6.89
N LEU A 95 -34.04 -17.43 -7.38
CA LEU A 95 -32.78 -18.17 -7.34
C LEU A 95 -31.68 -17.53 -8.19
N ARG A 96 -32.02 -16.97 -9.34
CA ARG A 96 -31.04 -16.25 -10.17
C ARG A 96 -30.56 -14.96 -9.48
N VAL A 97 -31.47 -14.18 -8.89
CA VAL A 97 -31.11 -12.95 -8.14
C VAL A 97 -30.17 -13.28 -6.97
N GLU A 98 -30.50 -14.31 -6.20
CA GLU A 98 -29.68 -14.73 -5.06
C GLU A 98 -28.29 -15.27 -5.51
N SER A 99 -28.26 -16.02 -6.61
CA SER A 99 -26.99 -16.49 -7.19
C SER A 99 -26.10 -15.35 -7.66
N GLU A 100 -26.65 -14.32 -8.32
CA GLU A 100 -25.90 -13.11 -8.69
C GLU A 100 -25.40 -12.35 -7.48
N ARG A 101 -26.23 -12.23 -6.45
CA ARG A 101 -25.87 -11.54 -5.21
C ARG A 101 -24.68 -12.22 -4.52
N ILE A 102 -24.72 -13.55 -4.38
CA ILE A 102 -23.62 -14.34 -3.82
C ILE A 102 -22.35 -14.19 -4.65
N PHE A 103 -22.46 -14.30 -5.97
CA PHE A 103 -21.31 -14.16 -6.87
C PHE A 103 -20.69 -12.76 -6.78
N ARG A 104 -21.50 -11.70 -6.79
CA ARG A 104 -21.06 -10.31 -6.65
C ARG A 104 -20.38 -10.04 -5.31
N SER A 105 -20.95 -10.55 -4.21
CA SER A 105 -20.35 -10.45 -2.89
C SER A 105 -18.99 -11.14 -2.86
N ALA A 106 -18.88 -12.34 -3.40
CA ALA A 106 -17.62 -13.08 -3.45
C ALA A 106 -16.55 -12.38 -4.30
N MET A 107 -16.93 -11.77 -5.42
CA MET A 107 -16.02 -10.97 -6.24
C MET A 107 -15.51 -9.73 -5.49
N ILE A 108 -16.38 -9.03 -4.80
CA ILE A 108 -16.03 -7.82 -4.02
C ILE A 108 -15.13 -8.21 -2.85
N ASP A 109 -15.41 -9.31 -2.16
CA ASP A 109 -14.60 -9.80 -1.05
C ASP A 109 -13.19 -10.26 -1.48
N ALA A 110 -13.02 -10.65 -2.74
CA ALA A 110 -11.72 -11.01 -3.31
C ALA A 110 -10.83 -9.80 -3.62
N LEU A 111 -11.39 -8.57 -3.64
CA LEU A 111 -10.61 -7.35 -3.90
C LEU A 111 -9.84 -6.94 -2.63
N PRO A 112 -8.52 -6.67 -2.74
CA PRO A 112 -7.72 -6.23 -1.60
C PRO A 112 -8.05 -4.79 -1.19
N GLU A 113 -8.50 -3.97 -2.14
CA GLU A 113 -8.85 -2.57 -1.94
C GLU A 113 -10.28 -2.40 -1.43
N PRO A 114 -10.60 -1.29 -0.72
CA PRO A 114 -11.96 -1.00 -0.33
C PRO A 114 -12.90 -0.97 -1.52
N ALA A 115 -13.87 -1.87 -1.54
CA ALA A 115 -14.87 -1.97 -2.61
C ALA A 115 -16.26 -2.22 -2.05
N MET A 116 -17.27 -1.60 -2.68
CA MET A 116 -18.66 -1.77 -2.32
C MET A 116 -19.57 -1.65 -3.54
N TYR A 117 -20.68 -2.38 -3.52
CA TYR A 117 -21.74 -2.28 -4.52
C TYR A 117 -22.99 -1.64 -3.94
N ILE A 118 -23.49 -0.65 -4.66
CA ILE A 118 -24.65 0.15 -4.28
C ILE A 118 -25.78 -0.20 -5.24
N ASP A 119 -26.91 -0.65 -4.70
CA ASP A 119 -28.10 -1.00 -5.45
C ASP A 119 -28.83 0.23 -6.05
N ALA A 120 -29.90 -0.01 -6.81
CA ALA A 120 -30.71 1.05 -7.40
C ALA A 120 -31.38 1.96 -6.35
N GLN A 121 -31.59 1.49 -5.12
CA GLN A 121 -32.20 2.22 -4.01
C GLN A 121 -31.17 3.02 -3.19
N GLY A 122 -29.88 2.90 -3.49
CA GLY A 122 -28.81 3.58 -2.76
C GLY A 122 -28.36 2.86 -1.50
N LYS A 123 -28.68 1.57 -1.34
CA LYS A 123 -28.20 0.73 -0.25
C LYS A 123 -26.88 0.07 -0.62
N VAL A 124 -26.03 -0.12 0.37
CA VAL A 124 -24.80 -0.90 0.25
C VAL A 124 -25.18 -2.38 0.32
N GLU A 125 -25.39 -3.02 -0.81
CA GLU A 125 -25.75 -4.43 -0.89
C GLU A 125 -24.58 -5.38 -0.61
N ALA A 126 -23.38 -4.99 -1.06
CA ALA A 126 -22.14 -5.74 -0.78
C ALA A 126 -20.99 -4.79 -0.48
N ALA A 127 -20.11 -5.18 0.44
CA ALA A 127 -18.90 -4.43 0.77
C ALA A 127 -17.87 -5.40 1.35
N ASN A 128 -16.63 -5.32 0.91
CA ASN A 128 -15.55 -6.13 1.45
C ASN A 128 -15.07 -5.67 2.82
N GLY A 129 -14.23 -6.48 3.46
CA GLY A 129 -13.69 -6.18 4.78
C GLY A 129 -12.87 -4.87 4.81
N ALA A 130 -12.19 -4.50 3.72
CA ALA A 130 -11.45 -3.25 3.62
C ALA A 130 -12.38 -2.03 3.63
N ALA A 131 -13.48 -2.05 2.85
CA ALA A 131 -14.46 -0.98 2.85
C ALA A 131 -15.17 -0.83 4.20
N ARG A 132 -15.51 -1.94 4.85
CA ARG A 132 -16.13 -1.92 6.18
C ARG A 132 -15.22 -1.28 7.23
N ARG A 133 -13.92 -1.55 7.20
CA ARG A 133 -12.93 -0.90 8.08
C ARG A 133 -12.79 0.58 7.79
N GLN A 134 -12.66 0.95 6.49
CA GLN A 134 -12.46 2.33 6.07
C GLN A 134 -13.65 3.23 6.47
N PHE A 135 -14.87 2.77 6.25
CA PHE A 135 -16.08 3.55 6.53
C PHE A 135 -16.70 3.26 7.91
N ARG A 136 -16.11 2.37 8.71
CA ARG A 136 -16.51 2.04 10.09
C ARG A 136 -18.00 1.71 10.21
N PHE A 137 -18.58 1.01 9.25
CA PHE A 137 -19.98 0.59 9.35
C PHE A 137 -20.11 -0.90 9.66
N VAL A 138 -21.18 -1.20 10.43
CA VAL A 138 -21.54 -2.55 10.83
C VAL A 138 -23.02 -2.75 10.50
N GLY A 139 -23.38 -3.94 10.08
CA GLY A 139 -24.77 -4.29 9.74
C GLY A 139 -24.96 -4.62 8.25
N ALA A 140 -26.17 -5.07 7.93
CA ALA A 140 -26.56 -5.46 6.60
C ALA A 140 -27.25 -4.28 5.90
N GLU A 141 -26.78 -3.96 4.69
CA GLU A 141 -27.44 -3.07 3.72
C GLU A 141 -27.78 -1.64 4.21
N PRO A 142 -26.83 -0.89 4.80
CA PRO A 142 -27.08 0.50 5.16
C PRO A 142 -27.22 1.37 3.90
N LEU A 143 -27.91 2.51 4.00
CA LEU A 143 -27.91 3.51 2.92
C LEU A 143 -26.49 4.10 2.77
N LEU A 144 -26.08 4.33 1.52
CA LEU A 144 -24.76 4.94 1.23
C LEU A 144 -24.60 6.28 1.95
N THR A 145 -25.63 7.11 2.02
CA THR A 145 -25.63 8.42 2.70
C THR A 145 -25.39 8.35 4.21
N VAL A 146 -25.66 7.19 4.83
CA VAL A 146 -25.38 6.95 6.25
C VAL A 146 -23.92 6.53 6.44
N VAL A 147 -23.41 5.70 5.54
CA VAL A 147 -22.06 5.15 5.57
C VAL A 147 -21.03 6.21 5.16
N VAL A 148 -21.33 6.98 4.14
CA VAL A 148 -20.42 7.95 3.53
C VAL A 148 -21.03 9.34 3.59
N ARG A 149 -20.35 10.24 4.32
CA ARG A 149 -20.77 11.65 4.46
C ARG A 149 -19.96 12.58 3.57
N ARG A 150 -19.55 12.10 2.38
CA ARG A 150 -18.73 12.89 1.44
C ARG A 150 -19.56 13.24 0.20
N PRO A 151 -19.80 14.52 -0.04
CA PRO A 151 -20.57 14.97 -1.20
C PRO A 151 -19.99 14.48 -2.52
N GLU A 152 -18.66 14.49 -2.68
CA GLU A 152 -17.98 14.11 -3.92
C GLU A 152 -18.28 12.66 -4.31
N LEU A 153 -18.33 11.75 -3.33
CA LEU A 153 -18.62 10.34 -3.58
C LEU A 153 -20.11 10.14 -3.90
N LEU A 154 -20.98 10.83 -3.20
CA LEU A 154 -22.43 10.76 -3.45
C LEU A 154 -22.78 11.31 -4.85
N ASP A 155 -22.16 12.41 -5.25
CA ASP A 155 -22.34 13.02 -6.57
C ASP A 155 -21.80 12.13 -7.69
N ALA A 156 -20.61 11.49 -7.47
CA ALA A 156 -20.04 10.56 -8.43
C ALA A 156 -20.93 9.34 -8.65
N VAL A 157 -21.53 8.77 -7.58
CA VAL A 157 -22.49 7.66 -7.68
C VAL A 157 -23.75 8.07 -8.42
N ALA A 158 -24.31 9.25 -8.09
CA ALA A 158 -25.48 9.78 -8.77
C ALA A 158 -25.23 10.03 -10.27
N THR A 159 -24.07 10.58 -10.60
CA THR A 159 -23.67 10.86 -11.98
C THR A 159 -23.39 9.57 -12.76
N ALA A 160 -22.66 8.61 -12.16
CA ALA A 160 -22.41 7.31 -12.79
C ALA A 160 -23.71 6.57 -13.13
N ARG A 161 -24.69 6.65 -12.22
CA ARG A 161 -26.01 6.05 -12.41
C ARG A 161 -26.81 6.73 -13.52
N ARG A 162 -26.79 8.07 -13.56
CA ARG A 162 -27.53 8.86 -14.54
C ARG A 162 -26.96 8.74 -15.95
N ASP A 163 -25.63 8.84 -16.06
CA ASP A 163 -24.94 8.97 -17.35
C ASP A 163 -24.47 7.62 -17.90
N GLY A 164 -24.56 6.55 -17.11
CA GLY A 164 -24.11 5.21 -17.51
C GLY A 164 -22.60 5.11 -17.75
N LYS A 165 -21.80 6.04 -17.21
CA LYS A 165 -20.34 6.10 -17.38
C LYS A 165 -19.65 6.09 -16.03
N ALA A 166 -18.47 5.46 -15.98
CA ALA A 166 -17.63 5.48 -14.79
C ALA A 166 -17.18 6.92 -14.49
N GLN A 167 -17.22 7.28 -13.20
CA GLN A 167 -16.71 8.52 -12.65
C GLN A 167 -15.45 8.23 -11.86
N ILE A 168 -14.39 8.99 -12.12
CA ILE A 168 -13.12 8.90 -11.39
C ILE A 168 -12.89 10.24 -10.71
N PHE A 169 -12.59 10.22 -9.43
CA PHE A 169 -12.31 11.42 -8.65
C PHE A 169 -11.31 11.12 -7.53
N GLU A 170 -10.60 12.15 -7.12
CA GLU A 170 -9.68 12.07 -5.98
C GLU A 170 -10.25 12.87 -4.81
N PHE A 171 -10.00 12.42 -3.58
CA PHE A 171 -10.28 13.19 -2.39
C PHE A 171 -9.20 13.01 -1.33
N VAL A 172 -9.15 13.96 -0.39
CA VAL A 172 -8.25 13.94 0.75
C VAL A 172 -9.04 13.70 2.03
N GLU A 173 -8.67 12.69 2.77
CA GLU A 173 -9.16 12.45 4.12
C GLU A 173 -8.22 13.16 5.10
N ARG A 174 -8.75 14.22 5.72
CA ARG A 174 -8.02 15.03 6.71
C ARG A 174 -8.38 14.51 8.10
N ASP A 175 -7.50 13.67 8.63
CA ASP A 175 -7.54 13.20 10.01
C ASP A 175 -6.22 13.64 10.70
N GLU A 176 -5.65 12.85 11.60
CA GLU A 176 -4.32 13.17 12.17
C GLU A 176 -3.22 13.28 11.09
N THR A 177 -3.35 12.54 10.01
CA THR A 177 -2.49 12.62 8.82
C THR A 177 -3.33 12.62 7.56
N ASP A 178 -3.01 13.49 6.60
CA ASP A 178 -3.69 13.56 5.30
C ASP A 178 -3.50 12.23 4.55
N ARG A 179 -4.63 11.64 4.13
CA ARG A 179 -4.68 10.44 3.27
C ARG A 179 -5.34 10.78 1.96
N TYR A 180 -4.75 10.32 0.87
CA TYR A 180 -5.17 10.61 -0.50
C TYR A 180 -5.79 9.37 -1.11
N PHE A 181 -7.00 9.49 -1.63
CA PHE A 181 -7.72 8.39 -2.26
C PHE A 181 -8.11 8.72 -3.69
N SER A 182 -7.93 7.76 -4.59
CA SER A 182 -8.57 7.75 -5.90
C SER A 182 -9.77 6.81 -5.84
N CYS A 183 -10.94 7.31 -6.25
CA CYS A 183 -12.17 6.55 -6.25
C CYS A 183 -12.70 6.40 -7.66
N VAL A 184 -13.23 5.22 -7.95
CA VAL A 184 -13.95 4.91 -9.17
C VAL A 184 -15.38 4.51 -8.79
N ALA A 185 -16.38 5.24 -9.32
CA ALA A 185 -17.78 4.86 -9.25
C ALA A 185 -18.22 4.39 -10.66
N ALA A 186 -18.33 3.10 -10.87
CA ALA A 186 -18.65 2.50 -12.16
C ALA A 186 -20.06 1.91 -12.16
N PRO A 187 -20.93 2.24 -13.15
CA PRO A 187 -22.24 1.59 -13.27
C PRO A 187 -22.03 0.11 -13.59
N LEU A 188 -22.75 -0.73 -12.85
CA LEU A 188 -22.80 -2.17 -13.08
C LEU A 188 -24.25 -2.57 -13.36
N VAL A 189 -24.52 -2.85 -14.63
CA VAL A 189 -25.86 -3.23 -15.09
C VAL A 189 -25.81 -4.67 -15.55
N THR A 190 -26.65 -5.50 -14.94
CA THR A 190 -26.89 -6.89 -15.35
C THR A 190 -28.36 -7.03 -15.81
N PRO A 191 -28.74 -8.14 -16.44
CA PRO A 191 -30.14 -8.37 -16.82
C PRO A 191 -31.15 -8.36 -15.66
N ILE A 192 -30.66 -8.54 -14.41
CA ILE A 192 -31.47 -8.72 -13.22
C ILE A 192 -31.32 -7.54 -12.24
N SER A 193 -30.18 -6.83 -12.26
CA SER A 193 -29.91 -5.75 -11.33
C SER A 193 -29.15 -4.59 -11.98
N ALA A 194 -29.38 -3.38 -11.47
CA ALA A 194 -28.63 -2.20 -11.84
C ALA A 194 -28.12 -1.50 -10.57
N GLY A 195 -26.85 -1.13 -10.55
CA GLY A 195 -26.24 -0.45 -9.43
C GLY A 195 -24.92 0.19 -9.80
N VAL A 196 -24.15 0.57 -8.79
CA VAL A 196 -22.83 1.21 -8.95
C VAL A 196 -21.82 0.46 -8.11
N LEU A 197 -20.73 0.03 -8.72
CA LEU A 197 -19.54 -0.47 -8.02
C LEU A 197 -18.66 0.72 -7.69
N ILE A 198 -18.30 0.84 -6.42
CA ILE A 198 -17.31 1.81 -5.93
C ILE A 198 -16.05 1.02 -5.55
N SER A 199 -14.90 1.46 -6.04
CA SER A 199 -13.60 1.02 -5.56
C SER A 199 -12.75 2.21 -5.19
N MET A 200 -11.88 2.05 -4.18
CA MET A 200 -11.00 3.10 -3.71
C MET A 200 -9.56 2.60 -3.64
N HIS A 201 -8.66 3.38 -4.18
CA HIS A 201 -7.24 3.14 -4.14
C HIS A 201 -6.56 4.18 -3.24
N ASP A 202 -5.76 3.75 -2.26
CA ASP A 202 -5.01 4.63 -1.38
C ASP A 202 -3.75 5.12 -2.12
N LEU A 203 -3.73 6.40 -2.48
CA LEU A 203 -2.62 7.06 -3.15
C LEU A 203 -1.67 7.76 -2.17
N THR A 204 -1.84 7.59 -0.87
CA THR A 204 -1.12 8.38 0.14
C THR A 204 0.39 8.28 -0.01
N GLU A 205 0.93 7.07 -0.17
CA GLU A 205 2.36 6.87 -0.34
C GLU A 205 2.87 7.49 -1.66
N ILE A 206 2.12 7.36 -2.75
CA ILE A 206 2.46 7.93 -4.06
C ILE A 206 2.48 9.46 -3.98
N LYS A 207 1.43 10.06 -3.41
CA LYS A 207 1.31 11.52 -3.26
C LYS A 207 2.38 12.08 -2.32
N ARG A 208 2.67 11.40 -1.22
CA ARG A 208 3.78 11.79 -0.32
C ARG A 208 5.13 11.77 -1.02
N ALA A 209 5.40 10.75 -1.81
CA ALA A 209 6.64 10.67 -2.59
C ALA A 209 6.71 11.79 -3.65
N GLU A 210 5.58 12.09 -4.32
CA GLU A 210 5.48 13.19 -5.29
C GLU A 210 5.73 14.56 -4.63
N PHE A 211 5.07 14.86 -3.52
CA PHE A 211 5.28 16.10 -2.77
C PHE A 211 6.72 16.21 -2.26
N ALA A 212 7.27 15.13 -1.69
CA ALA A 212 8.66 15.11 -1.24
C ALA A 212 9.65 15.39 -2.40
N ARG A 213 9.34 14.96 -3.63
CA ARG A 213 10.14 15.24 -4.81
C ARG A 213 10.02 16.70 -5.25
N VAL A 214 8.83 17.29 -5.23
CA VAL A 214 8.61 18.69 -5.56
C VAL A 214 9.32 19.59 -4.54
N ASP A 215 9.18 19.32 -3.25
CA ASP A 215 9.84 20.03 -2.17
C ASP A 215 11.36 19.91 -2.27
N PHE A 216 11.88 18.75 -2.64
CA PHE A 216 13.30 18.55 -2.86
C PHE A 216 13.84 19.44 -3.97
N LEU A 217 13.17 19.52 -5.12
CA LEU A 217 13.58 20.37 -6.24
C LEU A 217 13.49 21.86 -5.90
N ALA A 218 12.44 22.27 -5.18
CA ALA A 218 12.27 23.66 -4.75
C ALA A 218 13.39 24.07 -3.78
N ASN A 219 13.66 23.23 -2.75
CA ASN A 219 14.70 23.49 -1.77
C ASN A 219 16.10 23.47 -2.39
N ALA A 220 16.39 22.52 -3.30
CA ALA A 220 17.66 22.50 -4.04
C ALA A 220 17.88 23.79 -4.84
N SER A 221 16.84 24.27 -5.52
CA SER A 221 16.88 25.53 -6.28
C SER A 221 17.15 26.72 -5.37
N HIS A 222 16.53 26.77 -4.20
CA HIS A 222 16.74 27.83 -3.21
C HIS A 222 18.18 27.80 -2.64
N GLU A 223 18.68 26.63 -2.24
CA GLU A 223 20.01 26.45 -1.67
C GLU A 223 21.14 26.71 -2.70
N LEU A 224 20.87 26.55 -4.00
CA LEU A 224 21.79 26.93 -5.08
C LEU A 224 21.72 28.43 -5.42
N ARG A 225 20.53 29.03 -5.39
CA ARG A 225 20.34 30.45 -5.76
C ARG A 225 21.05 31.39 -4.80
N THR A 226 20.97 31.13 -3.51
CA THR A 226 21.56 32.00 -2.47
C THR A 226 23.07 32.20 -2.63
N PRO A 227 23.92 31.16 -2.72
CA PRO A 227 25.35 31.32 -2.93
C PRO A 227 25.66 31.96 -4.31
N LEU A 228 24.90 31.64 -5.35
CA LEU A 228 25.07 32.20 -6.69
C LEU A 228 24.84 33.73 -6.69
N THR A 229 23.76 34.18 -6.03
CA THR A 229 23.48 35.63 -5.88
C THR A 229 24.58 36.33 -5.09
N SER A 230 25.10 35.67 -4.02
CA SER A 230 26.23 36.17 -3.25
C SER A 230 27.50 36.31 -4.09
N LEU A 231 27.83 35.25 -4.89
CA LEU A 231 28.98 35.31 -5.83
C LEU A 231 28.85 36.46 -6.83
N SER A 232 27.68 36.63 -7.45
CA SER A 232 27.42 37.70 -8.41
C SER A 232 27.58 39.09 -7.75
N GLY A 233 27.05 39.27 -6.54
CA GLY A 233 27.17 40.53 -5.80
C GLY A 233 28.62 40.88 -5.44
N PHE A 234 29.44 39.89 -5.03
CA PHE A 234 30.86 40.13 -4.75
C PHE A 234 31.62 40.49 -6.04
N ILE A 235 31.34 39.81 -7.14
CA ILE A 235 31.94 40.15 -8.47
C ILE A 235 31.58 41.57 -8.88
N GLU A 236 30.31 41.97 -8.73
CA GLU A 236 29.89 43.36 -9.03
C GLU A 236 30.58 44.39 -8.13
N THR A 237 30.70 44.09 -6.83
CA THR A 237 31.38 44.96 -5.86
C THR A 237 32.86 45.11 -6.22
N MET A 238 33.55 44.02 -6.56
CA MET A 238 34.96 44.08 -6.98
C MET A 238 35.16 44.82 -8.32
N ARG A 239 34.18 44.75 -9.24
CA ARG A 239 34.24 45.50 -10.52
C ARG A 239 33.90 46.96 -10.38
N GLY A 240 33.21 47.37 -9.27
CA GLY A 240 32.72 48.71 -9.03
C GLY A 240 33.39 49.35 -7.79
N PRO A 241 32.68 49.43 -6.64
CA PRO A 241 33.16 50.22 -5.47
C PRO A 241 34.48 49.75 -4.88
N ALA A 242 34.78 48.46 -4.88
CA ALA A 242 36.01 47.88 -4.32
C ALA A 242 37.12 47.71 -5.35
N ARG A 243 37.03 48.31 -6.55
CA ARG A 243 37.99 48.08 -7.64
C ARG A 243 39.44 48.45 -7.28
N GLN A 244 39.64 49.38 -6.37
CA GLN A 244 40.96 49.86 -5.97
C GLN A 244 41.35 49.47 -4.53
N ASP A 245 40.64 48.49 -3.94
CA ASP A 245 40.89 48.02 -2.58
C ASP A 245 41.43 46.56 -2.60
N PRO A 246 42.76 46.34 -2.57
CA PRO A 246 43.35 45.00 -2.61
C PRO A 246 42.98 44.12 -1.41
N GLU A 247 42.85 44.74 -0.20
CA GLU A 247 42.47 43.95 1.00
C GLU A 247 41.02 43.46 0.93
N ALA A 248 40.12 44.25 0.32
CA ALA A 248 38.77 43.84 0.08
C ALA A 248 38.71 42.68 -0.97
N TRP A 249 39.61 42.73 -1.97
CA TRP A 249 39.68 41.67 -2.99
C TRP A 249 40.03 40.30 -2.37
N ASP A 250 41.05 40.23 -1.55
CA ASP A 250 41.44 38.95 -0.92
C ASP A 250 40.31 38.38 -0.05
N ARG A 251 39.65 39.24 0.74
CA ARG A 251 38.48 38.86 1.54
C ARG A 251 37.31 38.36 0.68
N PHE A 252 36.99 39.04 -0.42
CA PHE A 252 35.91 38.66 -1.31
C PHE A 252 36.23 37.40 -2.05
N LEU A 253 37.46 37.18 -2.53
CA LEU A 253 37.91 35.96 -3.16
C LEU A 253 37.82 34.76 -2.21
N GLU A 254 38.19 34.91 -0.94
CA GLU A 254 38.05 33.83 0.05
C GLU A 254 36.60 33.49 0.31
N ILE A 255 35.71 34.51 0.47
CA ILE A 255 34.28 34.28 0.63
C ILE A 255 33.70 33.59 -0.61
N MET A 256 34.07 34.04 -1.81
CA MET A 256 33.61 33.46 -3.07
C MET A 256 34.08 32.01 -3.23
N HIS A 257 35.34 31.73 -2.88
CA HIS A 257 35.86 30.36 -2.86
C HIS A 257 35.05 29.46 -1.91
N GLY A 258 34.76 29.96 -0.69
CA GLY A 258 33.91 29.26 0.27
C GLY A 258 32.50 28.99 -0.24
N GLN A 259 31.88 29.94 -0.99
CA GLN A 259 30.57 29.71 -1.61
C GLN A 259 30.63 28.71 -2.76
N ALA A 260 31.66 28.73 -3.59
CA ALA A 260 31.85 27.77 -4.68
C ALA A 260 32.03 26.34 -4.12
N GLU A 261 32.84 26.16 -3.09
CA GLU A 261 33.03 24.87 -2.42
C GLU A 261 31.74 24.37 -1.74
N ARG A 262 30.93 25.25 -1.20
CA ARG A 262 29.60 24.91 -0.70
C ARG A 262 28.69 24.41 -1.81
N MET A 263 28.64 25.10 -2.96
CA MET A 263 27.84 24.67 -4.12
C MET A 263 28.31 23.31 -4.66
N ARG A 264 29.62 23.09 -4.75
CA ARG A 264 30.20 21.83 -5.20
C ARG A 264 29.76 20.68 -4.30
N ARG A 265 29.83 20.84 -2.98
CA ARG A 265 29.34 19.85 -2.01
C ARG A 265 27.84 19.61 -2.13
N LEU A 266 27.05 20.67 -2.26
CA LEU A 266 25.59 20.53 -2.42
C LEU A 266 25.23 19.72 -3.69
N ILE A 267 25.88 20.01 -4.81
CA ILE A 267 25.67 19.26 -6.06
C ILE A 267 26.08 17.79 -5.90
N ALA A 268 27.22 17.52 -5.26
CA ALA A 268 27.68 16.16 -4.99
C ALA A 268 26.67 15.39 -4.11
N ASP A 269 26.16 16.02 -3.05
CA ASP A 269 25.15 15.46 -2.15
C ASP A 269 23.84 15.15 -2.89
N LEU A 270 23.37 16.07 -3.76
CA LEU A 270 22.16 15.89 -4.58
C LEU A 270 22.31 14.71 -5.56
N LEU A 271 23.44 14.62 -6.26
CA LEU A 271 23.71 13.54 -7.18
C LEU A 271 23.84 12.19 -6.48
N SER A 272 24.52 12.18 -5.33
CA SER A 272 24.65 10.98 -4.50
C SER A 272 23.29 10.50 -4.00
N LEU A 273 22.49 11.40 -3.42
CA LEU A 273 21.15 11.07 -2.94
C LEU A 273 20.27 10.52 -4.07
N SER A 274 20.28 11.17 -5.24
CA SER A 274 19.52 10.72 -6.41
C SER A 274 19.93 9.30 -6.87
N ARG A 275 21.24 8.99 -6.87
CA ARG A 275 21.73 7.64 -7.23
C ARG A 275 21.31 6.58 -6.21
N ILE A 276 21.38 6.91 -4.92
CA ILE A 276 21.00 5.99 -3.84
C ILE A 276 19.51 5.70 -3.88
N GLU A 277 18.66 6.72 -4.05
CA GLU A 277 17.20 6.56 -4.15
C GLU A 277 16.78 5.68 -5.33
N LEU A 278 17.39 5.86 -6.50
CA LEU A 278 17.14 5.00 -7.66
C LEU A 278 17.48 3.52 -7.41
N ASN A 279 18.41 3.25 -6.50
CA ASN A 279 18.89 1.91 -6.18
C ASN A 279 18.44 1.42 -4.79
N GLU A 280 17.60 2.15 -4.08
CA GLU A 280 17.21 1.83 -2.70
C GLU A 280 16.58 0.43 -2.55
N HIS A 281 15.82 0.00 -3.56
CA HIS A 281 15.20 -1.32 -3.58
C HIS A 281 16.14 -2.47 -3.97
N ARG A 282 17.38 -2.17 -4.38
CA ARG A 282 18.40 -3.17 -4.74
C ARG A 282 19.45 -3.27 -3.64
N PRO A 283 19.33 -4.23 -2.73
CA PRO A 283 20.34 -4.41 -1.68
C PRO A 283 21.70 -4.70 -2.33
N PRO A 284 22.80 -4.24 -1.71
CA PRO A 284 24.14 -4.57 -2.18
C PRO A 284 24.42 -6.07 -2.03
N ASP A 285 25.20 -6.61 -2.95
CA ASP A 285 25.68 -7.99 -2.98
C ASP A 285 27.19 -8.11 -2.73
N THR A 286 27.86 -6.97 -2.52
CA THR A 286 29.29 -6.88 -2.23
C THR A 286 29.57 -6.89 -0.73
N SER A 287 30.81 -7.18 -0.36
CA SER A 287 31.30 -7.12 1.02
C SER A 287 32.33 -6.01 1.17
N ALA A 288 32.25 -5.25 2.26
CA ALA A 288 33.21 -4.20 2.57
C ALA A 288 33.68 -4.29 4.02
N ASP A 289 34.94 -3.95 4.27
CA ASP A 289 35.48 -3.84 5.63
C ASP A 289 35.14 -2.47 6.23
N LEU A 290 34.14 -2.46 7.10
CA LEU A 290 33.66 -1.26 7.77
C LEU A 290 34.74 -0.59 8.62
N ALA A 291 35.61 -1.38 9.28
CA ALA A 291 36.64 -0.84 10.12
C ALA A 291 37.74 -0.11 9.31
N ALA A 292 38.15 -0.70 8.19
CA ALA A 292 39.06 -0.05 7.25
C ALA A 292 38.48 1.25 6.67
N VAL A 293 37.22 1.24 6.28
CA VAL A 293 36.50 2.44 5.77
C VAL A 293 36.49 3.54 6.82
N VAL A 294 36.18 3.22 8.07
CA VAL A 294 36.08 4.22 9.15
C VAL A 294 37.47 4.78 9.49
N ALA A 295 38.50 3.95 9.48
CA ALA A 295 39.88 4.42 9.70
C ALA A 295 40.31 5.42 8.63
N GLU A 296 40.09 5.11 7.35
CA GLU A 296 40.41 6.03 6.24
C GLU A 296 39.65 7.35 6.34
N VAL A 297 38.36 7.31 6.69
CA VAL A 297 37.56 8.52 6.89
C VAL A 297 38.08 9.34 8.09
N GLY A 298 38.48 8.66 9.17
CA GLY A 298 39.08 9.31 10.32
C GLY A 298 40.35 10.05 9.95
N ASP A 299 41.28 9.40 9.22
CA ASP A 299 42.52 10.00 8.74
C ASP A 299 42.25 11.18 7.78
N ALA A 300 41.27 11.07 6.87
CA ALA A 300 40.91 12.12 5.94
C ALA A 300 40.32 13.35 6.65
N LEU A 301 39.59 13.17 7.76
CA LEU A 301 38.98 14.26 8.53
C LEU A 301 39.85 14.79 9.66
N LEU A 302 41.00 14.17 9.95
CA LEU A 302 41.91 14.62 10.99
C LEU A 302 42.40 16.07 10.83
N PRO A 303 42.76 16.57 9.61
CA PRO A 303 43.09 17.98 9.42
C PRO A 303 41.95 18.94 9.79
N VAL A 304 40.73 18.59 9.42
CA VAL A 304 39.53 19.41 9.71
C VAL A 304 39.24 19.40 11.22
N ALA A 305 39.40 18.27 11.87
CA ALA A 305 39.24 18.16 13.33
C ALA A 305 40.28 18.99 14.06
N ASN A 306 41.56 18.93 13.63
CA ASN A 306 42.66 19.71 14.20
C ASN A 306 42.44 21.23 14.03
N GLU A 307 42.02 21.70 12.87
CA GLU A 307 41.67 23.10 12.62
C GLU A 307 40.61 23.60 13.60
N ARG A 308 39.64 22.72 13.95
CA ARG A 308 38.57 23.03 14.91
C ARG A 308 38.94 22.70 16.36
N GLN A 309 40.16 22.24 16.63
CA GLN A 309 40.63 21.83 17.94
C GLN A 309 39.77 20.71 18.57
N VAL A 310 39.19 19.81 17.75
CA VAL A 310 38.41 18.65 18.16
C VAL A 310 39.30 17.40 18.06
N LYS A 311 39.23 16.54 19.06
CA LYS A 311 39.99 15.27 19.06
C LYS A 311 39.13 14.16 18.52
N LEU A 312 39.65 13.37 17.57
CA LEU A 312 39.01 12.15 17.11
C LEU A 312 39.56 10.97 17.90
N ARG A 313 38.66 10.12 18.43
CA ARG A 313 39.02 8.87 19.11
C ARG A 313 38.27 7.72 18.42
N ILE A 314 39.02 6.86 17.74
CA ILE A 314 38.45 5.65 17.10
C ILE A 314 38.72 4.47 18.06
N SER A 315 37.70 3.67 18.35
CA SER A 315 37.74 2.51 19.21
C SER A 315 37.07 1.29 18.53
N GLY A 316 37.74 0.14 18.67
CA GLY A 316 37.29 -1.13 18.05
C GLY A 316 38.37 -1.76 17.18
N PRO A 317 38.04 -2.78 16.39
CA PRO A 317 38.96 -3.40 15.46
C PRO A 317 39.46 -2.41 14.40
N ALA A 318 40.76 -2.48 14.06
CA ALA A 318 41.32 -1.65 12.98
C ALA A 318 40.94 -2.14 11.57
N SER A 319 40.61 -3.44 11.44
CA SER A 319 40.20 -4.08 10.19
C SER A 319 39.47 -5.39 10.48
N GLY A 320 38.88 -6.00 9.45
CA GLY A 320 38.27 -7.33 9.56
C GLY A 320 36.80 -7.30 10.01
N VAL A 321 36.12 -6.16 9.93
CA VAL A 321 34.69 -6.04 10.22
C VAL A 321 33.94 -6.00 8.88
N PHE A 322 33.70 -7.19 8.31
CA PHE A 322 33.04 -7.29 7.03
C PHE A 322 31.52 -7.17 7.15
N VAL A 323 30.95 -6.27 6.37
CA VAL A 323 29.51 -6.06 6.24
C VAL A 323 29.07 -6.20 4.78
N THR A 324 27.83 -6.61 4.56
CA THR A 324 27.26 -6.59 3.20
C THR A 324 27.02 -5.14 2.80
N GLY A 325 27.75 -4.64 1.81
CA GLY A 325 27.65 -3.24 1.45
C GLY A 325 28.62 -2.77 0.38
N VAL A 326 28.34 -1.57 -0.15
CA VAL A 326 29.18 -0.86 -1.11
C VAL A 326 30.13 0.06 -0.34
N ARG A 327 31.44 -0.14 -0.53
CA ARG A 327 32.50 0.59 0.19
C ARG A 327 32.31 2.12 0.14
N ASP A 328 32.07 2.67 -1.05
CA ASP A 328 31.93 4.12 -1.23
C ASP A 328 30.71 4.70 -0.49
N GLU A 329 29.60 3.96 -0.48
CA GLU A 329 28.40 4.36 0.26
C GLU A 329 28.62 4.31 1.77
N LEU A 330 29.32 3.28 2.28
CA LEU A 330 29.69 3.20 3.68
C LEU A 330 30.70 4.27 4.09
N SER A 331 31.64 4.62 3.21
CA SER A 331 32.54 5.77 3.40
C SER A 331 31.76 7.08 3.52
N GLN A 332 30.74 7.27 2.68
CA GLN A 332 29.88 8.44 2.73
C GLN A 332 29.03 8.49 4.02
N VAL A 333 28.59 7.35 4.54
CA VAL A 333 27.92 7.27 5.85
C VAL A 333 28.86 7.72 6.96
N ALA A 334 30.04 7.12 7.04
CA ALA A 334 31.03 7.46 8.06
C ALA A 334 31.42 8.94 7.99
N GLN A 335 31.71 9.45 6.79
CA GLN A 335 32.05 10.84 6.54
C GLN A 335 30.96 11.80 7.01
N ASN A 336 29.69 11.57 6.66
CA ASN A 336 28.57 12.41 7.06
C ASN A 336 28.38 12.44 8.58
N LEU A 337 28.53 11.30 9.25
CA LEU A 337 28.40 11.23 10.72
C LEU A 337 29.56 11.90 11.44
N VAL A 338 30.80 11.65 11.01
CA VAL A 338 31.99 12.22 11.65
C VAL A 338 32.11 13.71 11.37
N ASP A 339 31.86 14.19 10.13
CA ASP A 339 31.84 15.63 9.81
C ASP A 339 30.79 16.38 10.64
N ASN A 340 29.59 15.80 10.80
CA ASN A 340 28.56 16.38 11.65
C ASN A 340 29.03 16.44 13.12
N ALA A 341 29.63 15.39 13.66
CA ALA A 341 30.14 15.38 15.03
C ALA A 341 31.23 16.46 15.25
N ILE A 342 32.21 16.57 14.34
CA ILE A 342 33.25 17.62 14.37
C ILE A 342 32.61 19.03 14.30
N LYS A 343 31.63 19.20 13.43
CA LYS A 343 30.98 20.48 13.19
C LYS A 343 30.20 21.02 14.39
N TYR A 344 29.56 20.12 15.15
CA TYR A 344 28.72 20.51 16.29
C TYR A 344 29.47 20.48 17.62
N SER A 345 30.68 19.90 17.67
CA SER A 345 31.58 19.94 18.82
C SER A 345 32.18 21.32 19.06
N LYS A 346 32.61 21.57 20.29
CA LYS A 346 33.34 22.76 20.69
C LYS A 346 34.87 22.48 20.66
N PRO A 347 35.71 23.54 20.58
CA PRO A 347 37.14 23.37 20.75
C PRO A 347 37.47 22.70 22.09
N GLY A 348 38.32 21.64 22.02
CA GLY A 348 38.68 20.82 23.16
C GLY A 348 37.87 19.55 23.34
N ASP A 349 36.69 19.45 22.68
CA ASP A 349 35.82 18.26 22.76
C ASP A 349 36.46 17.03 22.08
N VAL A 350 35.90 15.87 22.42
CA VAL A 350 36.29 14.59 21.83
C VAL A 350 35.09 14.01 21.07
N VAL A 351 35.30 13.69 19.81
CA VAL A 351 34.35 12.89 19.00
C VAL A 351 34.76 11.43 19.12
N GLU A 352 33.88 10.61 19.63
CA GLU A 352 34.10 9.16 19.78
C GLU A 352 33.48 8.39 18.63
N ILE A 353 34.29 7.55 17.96
CA ILE A 353 33.89 6.71 16.85
C ILE A 353 34.12 5.26 17.31
N GLU A 354 33.02 4.54 17.52
CA GLU A 354 33.08 3.16 18.00
C GLU A 354 32.67 2.18 16.91
N ILE A 355 33.41 1.10 16.75
CA ILE A 355 33.11 -0.02 15.87
C ILE A 355 32.98 -1.28 16.69
N ARG A 356 31.90 -2.02 16.52
CA ARG A 356 31.73 -3.34 17.13
C ARG A 356 31.17 -4.32 16.11
N ALA A 357 31.51 -5.60 16.27
CA ALA A 357 31.08 -6.66 15.36
C ALA A 357 30.66 -7.92 16.12
N GLY A 358 30.01 -8.83 15.45
CA GLY A 358 29.62 -10.12 15.99
C GLY A 358 28.42 -10.08 16.96
N LEU A 359 27.68 -8.99 16.98
CA LEU A 359 26.55 -8.75 17.88
C LEU A 359 25.26 -9.42 17.36
N THR A 360 24.40 -9.81 18.28
CA THR A 360 22.99 -10.07 17.96
C THR A 360 22.29 -8.76 17.58
N ARG A 361 21.11 -8.82 16.99
CA ARG A 361 20.36 -7.62 16.62
C ARG A 361 20.04 -6.73 17.83
N GLU A 362 19.61 -7.35 18.93
CA GLU A 362 19.24 -6.65 20.16
C GLU A 362 20.45 -5.95 20.78
N GLU A 363 21.60 -6.64 20.87
CA GLU A 363 22.86 -6.05 21.35
C GLU A 363 23.33 -4.91 20.44
N ALA A 364 23.23 -5.08 19.12
CA ALA A 364 23.62 -4.07 18.15
C ALA A 364 22.74 -2.81 18.25
N THR A 365 21.42 -2.97 18.33
CA THR A 365 20.48 -1.85 18.51
C THR A 365 20.71 -1.13 19.84
N ALA A 366 20.95 -1.87 20.93
CA ALA A 366 21.28 -1.28 22.23
C ALA A 366 22.59 -0.49 22.20
N GLN A 367 23.63 -1.05 21.57
CA GLN A 367 24.92 -0.37 21.43
C GLN A 367 24.86 0.86 20.52
N ALA A 368 24.04 0.82 19.47
CA ALA A 368 23.92 1.90 18.51
C ALA A 368 23.19 3.14 19.07
N GLY A 369 22.14 2.97 19.87
CA GLY A 369 21.29 4.11 20.23
C GLY A 369 20.50 4.03 21.54
N ARG A 370 20.96 3.24 22.54
CA ARG A 370 20.27 3.12 23.82
C ARG A 370 21.25 3.00 24.99
N ARG A 371 22.26 3.86 25.04
CA ARG A 371 23.30 3.85 26.06
C ARG A 371 23.12 4.91 27.15
N TRP A 372 22.35 5.96 26.87
CA TRP A 372 22.07 7.03 27.82
C TRP A 372 20.63 6.90 28.34
N GLU A 373 20.47 6.75 29.67
CA GLU A 373 19.14 6.43 30.25
C GLU A 373 18.11 7.54 30.05
N ASP A 374 18.51 8.81 30.13
CA ASP A 374 17.60 9.97 30.06
C ASP A 374 17.50 10.62 28.67
N ALA A 375 18.25 10.15 27.70
CA ALA A 375 18.27 10.72 26.36
C ALA A 375 16.98 10.45 25.57
N GLY A 376 16.69 11.33 24.62
CA GLY A 376 15.74 11.00 23.56
C GLY A 376 16.35 9.99 22.61
N HIS A 377 15.66 8.87 22.35
CA HIS A 377 16.11 7.91 21.34
C HIS A 377 15.09 7.79 20.24
N MET A 378 15.58 7.55 19.02
CA MET A 378 14.73 7.29 17.88
C MET A 378 15.40 6.39 16.85
N SER A 379 14.66 5.44 16.30
CA SER A 379 15.05 4.74 15.07
C SER A 379 14.58 5.56 13.87
N ILE A 380 15.53 6.07 13.09
CA ILE A 380 15.29 6.84 11.87
C ILE A 380 15.02 5.93 10.68
N ALA A 381 15.68 4.77 10.66
CA ALA A 381 15.47 3.71 9.68
C ALA A 381 15.55 2.36 10.38
N THR A 382 14.61 1.47 10.11
CA THR A 382 14.51 0.15 10.73
C THR A 382 14.53 -0.93 9.66
N ALA A 383 15.44 -1.90 9.83
CA ALA A 383 15.51 -3.05 8.93
C ALA A 383 14.29 -3.96 9.04
N PRO A 384 13.87 -4.63 7.96
CA PRO A 384 12.87 -5.68 8.02
C PRO A 384 13.25 -6.79 9.00
N LEU A 385 12.28 -7.32 9.75
CA LEU A 385 12.45 -8.31 10.84
C LEU A 385 13.06 -9.67 10.44
N THR A 386 13.36 -9.89 9.16
CA THR A 386 13.70 -11.22 8.61
C THR A 386 15.17 -11.61 8.68
N SER A 387 16.07 -10.77 9.19
CA SER A 387 17.50 -11.10 9.24
C SER A 387 17.89 -11.75 10.58
N SER A 388 17.94 -13.08 10.61
CA SER A 388 18.70 -13.83 11.62
C SER A 388 20.19 -13.80 11.23
N GLY A 389 21.05 -13.14 12.00
CA GLY A 389 22.47 -13.05 11.67
C GLY A 389 23.25 -12.27 12.72
N ARG A 390 24.56 -12.11 12.47
CA ARG A 390 25.42 -11.23 13.24
C ARG A 390 25.42 -9.84 12.63
N PHE A 391 25.64 -8.84 13.46
CA PHE A 391 25.62 -7.44 13.07
C PHE A 391 26.91 -6.74 13.47
N ALA A 392 27.25 -5.71 12.70
CA ALA A 392 28.26 -4.72 13.03
C ALA A 392 27.59 -3.37 13.35
N VAL A 393 28.21 -2.61 14.24
CA VAL A 393 27.76 -1.29 14.66
C VAL A 393 28.86 -0.28 14.41
N LEU A 394 28.50 0.85 13.79
CA LEU A 394 29.25 2.08 13.78
C LEU A 394 28.49 3.09 14.64
N ARG A 395 29.09 3.61 15.70
CA ARG A 395 28.53 4.66 16.53
C ARG A 395 29.45 5.87 16.55
N VAL A 396 28.93 7.04 16.24
CA VAL A 396 29.66 8.33 16.32
C VAL A 396 28.96 9.20 17.34
N SER A 397 29.69 9.62 18.36
CA SER A 397 29.20 10.43 19.48
C SER A 397 29.95 11.75 19.59
N ASP A 398 29.24 12.84 19.83
CA ASP A 398 29.77 14.16 20.11
C ASP A 398 29.31 14.67 21.48
N SER A 399 30.07 15.63 22.05
CA SER A 399 29.73 16.35 23.28
C SER A 399 29.18 17.74 22.97
N GLY A 400 28.51 17.92 21.82
CA GLY A 400 27.95 19.16 21.37
C GLY A 400 26.70 19.61 22.16
N PRO A 401 25.89 20.52 21.60
CA PRO A 401 24.73 21.09 22.29
C PRO A 401 23.59 20.08 22.50
N GLY A 402 23.64 18.91 21.87
CA GLY A 402 22.52 17.97 21.84
C GLY A 402 21.35 18.48 20.98
N ILE A 403 20.32 17.65 20.90
CA ILE A 403 19.15 17.87 20.03
C ILE A 403 17.90 17.63 20.87
N ASP A 404 16.94 18.57 20.80
CA ASP A 404 15.64 18.43 21.46
C ASP A 404 14.82 17.29 20.82
N ARG A 405 14.07 16.55 21.64
CA ARG A 405 13.25 15.40 21.22
C ARG A 405 12.29 15.70 20.07
N GLN A 406 11.74 16.91 20.03
CA GLN A 406 10.82 17.34 18.95
C GLN A 406 11.46 17.35 17.56
N HIS A 407 12.80 17.50 17.48
CA HIS A 407 13.54 17.54 16.22
C HIS A 407 13.98 16.15 15.72
N LEU A 408 14.05 15.14 16.61
CA LEU A 408 14.56 13.81 16.26
C LEU A 408 13.84 13.18 15.07
N PRO A 409 12.49 13.24 14.96
CA PRO A 409 11.77 12.64 13.83
C PRO A 409 12.14 13.22 12.47
N ARG A 410 12.59 14.47 12.47
CA ARG A 410 12.83 15.24 11.26
C ARG A 410 14.28 15.31 10.83
N LEU A 411 15.22 14.78 11.65
CA LEU A 411 16.67 14.94 11.41
C LEU A 411 17.15 14.40 10.06
N ALA A 412 16.49 13.36 9.56
CA ALA A 412 16.80 12.75 8.26
C ALA A 412 15.85 13.21 7.13
N GLU A 413 15.03 14.23 7.37
CA GLU A 413 14.31 14.92 6.28
C GLU A 413 15.32 15.71 5.44
N ARG A 414 15.12 15.76 4.13
CA ARG A 414 15.99 16.50 3.19
C ARG A 414 15.95 17.99 3.50
N PHE A 415 17.11 18.63 3.56
CA PHE A 415 17.29 20.07 3.88
C PHE A 415 16.88 20.49 5.30
N TYR A 416 16.48 19.54 6.16
CA TYR A 416 16.10 19.87 7.51
C TYR A 416 17.31 20.31 8.36
N ARG A 417 17.10 21.36 9.17
CA ARG A 417 18.10 21.91 10.11
C ARG A 417 17.40 22.38 11.37
N VAL A 418 17.94 22.03 12.54
CA VAL A 418 17.38 22.43 13.84
C VAL A 418 17.41 23.95 14.01
N ASP A 419 18.49 24.62 13.58
CA ASP A 419 18.65 26.08 13.68
C ASP A 419 19.02 26.68 12.31
N PRO A 420 18.06 27.17 11.53
CA PRO A 420 18.35 27.81 10.24
C PRO A 420 19.00 29.19 10.36
N GLY A 421 18.90 29.88 11.53
CA GLY A 421 19.27 31.30 11.72
C GLY A 421 20.65 31.57 12.30
N ARG A 422 21.35 30.63 12.91
CA ARG A 422 22.68 30.86 13.51
C ARG A 422 23.79 30.62 12.47
N GLY A 423 24.13 31.66 11.76
CA GLY A 423 24.86 31.83 10.51
C GLY A 423 26.30 31.26 10.38
N LEU A 424 26.88 30.53 11.32
CA LEU A 424 28.28 30.08 11.25
C LEU A 424 28.46 28.57 11.06
N ARG A 425 27.40 27.75 11.24
CA ARG A 425 27.51 26.30 11.07
C ARG A 425 26.89 25.84 9.75
N ARG A 426 27.70 25.89 8.68
CA ARG A 426 27.29 25.64 7.29
C ARG A 426 27.11 24.14 7.02
N GLY A 427 25.87 23.68 6.74
CA GLY A 427 25.59 22.34 6.23
C GLY A 427 24.48 22.38 5.21
N THR A 428 24.44 21.39 4.30
CA THR A 428 23.44 21.26 3.24
C THR A 428 22.09 20.78 3.77
N GLY A 429 22.06 20.13 4.93
CA GLY A 429 20.86 19.43 5.44
C GLY A 429 20.55 18.14 4.70
N LEU A 430 21.48 17.63 3.89
CA LEU A 430 21.33 16.40 3.13
C LEU A 430 22.10 15.21 3.74
N GLY A 431 23.12 15.45 4.54
CA GLY A 431 24.01 14.39 5.04
C GLY A 431 23.28 13.27 5.78
N LEU A 432 22.40 13.60 6.75
CA LEU A 432 21.64 12.57 7.49
C LEU A 432 20.55 11.89 6.63
N ALA A 433 20.00 12.58 5.64
CA ALA A 433 19.12 11.97 4.66
C ALA A 433 19.87 10.94 3.81
N ILE A 434 21.10 11.25 3.37
CA ILE A 434 21.98 10.30 2.68
C ILE A 434 22.26 9.08 3.55
N VAL A 435 22.63 9.30 4.82
CA VAL A 435 22.86 8.19 5.79
C VAL A 435 21.63 7.30 5.88
N LYS A 436 20.45 7.86 6.05
CA LYS A 436 19.19 7.12 6.12
C LYS A 436 18.99 6.24 4.89
N HIS A 437 19.08 6.79 3.68
CA HIS A 437 18.84 6.05 2.44
C HIS A 437 19.89 4.96 2.19
N VAL A 438 21.18 5.25 2.47
CA VAL A 438 22.25 4.24 2.40
C VAL A 438 21.95 3.09 3.37
N VAL A 439 21.68 3.39 4.64
CA VAL A 439 21.42 2.38 5.66
C VAL A 439 20.18 1.54 5.32
N THR A 440 19.11 2.17 4.82
CA THR A 440 17.90 1.47 4.36
C THR A 440 18.23 0.51 3.21
N ARG A 441 18.98 0.95 2.20
CA ARG A 441 19.45 0.11 1.09
C ARG A 441 20.27 -1.09 1.57
N HIS A 442 21.11 -0.87 2.57
CA HIS A 442 21.96 -1.92 3.20
C HIS A 442 21.20 -2.80 4.18
N ARG A 443 19.85 -2.67 4.28
CA ARG A 443 19.02 -3.40 5.25
C ARG A 443 19.51 -3.26 6.68
N GLY A 444 20.04 -2.09 7.01
CA GLY A 444 20.54 -1.72 8.32
C GLY A 444 19.50 -0.97 9.15
N GLU A 445 19.93 -0.57 10.36
CA GLU A 445 19.18 0.32 11.23
C GLU A 445 19.96 1.60 11.47
N PHE A 446 19.28 2.75 11.44
CA PHE A 446 19.89 4.05 11.77
C PHE A 446 19.19 4.62 12.98
N LEU A 447 19.96 4.79 14.06
CA LEU A 447 19.48 5.24 15.35
C LEU A 447 20.14 6.58 15.74
N VAL A 448 19.38 7.38 16.48
CA VAL A 448 19.86 8.59 17.12
C VAL A 448 19.53 8.56 18.59
N GLU A 449 20.46 9.03 19.38
CA GLU A 449 20.34 9.24 20.81
C GLU A 449 20.89 10.63 21.12
N SER A 450 20.10 11.47 21.77
CA SER A 450 20.54 12.85 22.06
C SER A 450 19.86 13.42 23.28
N GLU A 451 20.64 14.24 24.01
CA GLU A 451 20.19 14.96 25.20
C GLU A 451 20.72 16.40 25.13
N PRO A 452 19.84 17.41 25.22
CA PRO A 452 20.26 18.81 25.23
C PRO A 452 21.29 19.09 26.33
N GLY A 453 22.41 19.69 25.92
CA GLY A 453 23.52 19.99 26.82
C GLY A 453 24.53 18.88 27.04
N ARG A 454 24.26 17.65 26.67
CA ARG A 454 25.16 16.50 26.79
C ARG A 454 25.80 16.10 25.47
N GLY A 455 25.08 16.21 24.36
CA GLY A 455 25.58 15.86 23.05
C GLY A 455 24.64 14.94 22.28
N SER A 456 25.14 14.38 21.18
CA SER A 456 24.39 13.47 20.34
C SER A 456 25.22 12.26 19.97
N ALA A 457 24.57 11.13 19.74
CA ALA A 457 25.17 9.90 19.22
C ALA A 457 24.30 9.36 18.08
N PHE A 458 24.97 9.05 16.99
CA PHE A 458 24.36 8.46 15.81
C PHE A 458 24.92 7.06 15.61
N GLY A 459 24.05 6.06 15.58
CA GLY A 459 24.42 4.65 15.47
C GLY A 459 23.87 4.03 14.20
N VAL A 460 24.70 3.29 13.50
CA VAL A 460 24.34 2.52 12.31
C VAL A 460 24.60 1.05 12.61
N VAL A 461 23.57 0.22 12.42
CA VAL A 461 23.62 -1.24 12.53
C VAL A 461 23.57 -1.83 11.14
N LEU A 462 24.54 -2.67 10.78
CA LEU A 462 24.63 -3.29 9.46
C LEU A 462 24.71 -4.81 9.58
N PRO A 463 24.09 -5.58 8.68
CA PRO A 463 24.26 -7.03 8.63
C PRO A 463 25.73 -7.41 8.35
N ALA A 464 26.30 -8.27 9.18
CA ALA A 464 27.65 -8.78 8.94
C ALA A 464 27.66 -9.68 7.70
N SER A 465 28.69 -9.55 6.88
CA SER A 465 28.92 -10.45 5.76
C SER A 465 29.54 -11.76 6.25
N VAL A 466 29.05 -12.89 5.74
CA VAL A 466 29.60 -14.23 6.05
C VAL A 466 30.86 -14.54 5.23
N ALA A 467 31.09 -13.80 4.14
CA ALA A 467 32.22 -13.99 3.24
C ALA A 467 33.25 -12.89 3.45
N ALA A 468 34.49 -13.25 3.87
CA ALA A 468 35.64 -12.43 3.55
C ALA A 468 35.67 -12.21 2.03
N PRO A 469 36.02 -11.00 1.51
CA PRO A 469 36.23 -10.84 0.10
C PRO A 469 37.19 -11.90 -0.38
N ALA A 470 36.82 -12.64 -1.42
CA ALA A 470 37.82 -13.48 -2.11
C ALA A 470 38.97 -12.54 -2.46
N ALA A 471 40.15 -12.80 -1.91
CA ALA A 471 41.32 -12.06 -2.25
C ALA A 471 41.38 -12.00 -3.77
N GLU A 472 41.46 -10.81 -4.35
CA GLU A 472 41.85 -10.65 -5.76
C GLU A 472 43.24 -11.19 -5.87
N ASP A 473 43.35 -12.52 -5.99
CA ASP A 473 44.57 -13.24 -6.22
C ASP A 473 45.13 -12.77 -7.57
N GLY A 474 46.31 -12.15 -7.42
CA GLY A 474 47.40 -11.99 -8.35
C GLY A 474 47.35 -12.75 -9.66
N ARG A 475 46.48 -12.35 -10.62
CA ARG A 475 46.57 -12.79 -12.00
C ARG A 475 47.31 -11.81 -12.92
N LEU A 476 48.16 -10.95 -12.36
CA LEU A 476 48.96 -10.02 -13.15
C LEU A 476 50.47 -10.28 -13.09
N LEU A 477 50.95 -11.40 -12.50
CA LEU A 477 52.37 -11.71 -12.46
C LEU A 477 52.80 -12.99 -13.23
N SER A 478 51.90 -13.70 -13.93
CA SER A 478 52.31 -14.89 -14.70
C SER A 478 52.50 -14.70 -16.19
N ALA A 479 52.19 -13.50 -16.71
CA ALA A 479 52.40 -13.20 -18.13
C ALA A 479 53.80 -12.58 -18.46
N ALA A 480 54.57 -12.22 -17.44
CA ALA A 480 55.92 -11.63 -17.63
C ALA A 480 57.07 -12.62 -17.55
N GLU A 481 56.86 -13.85 -17.10
CA GLU A 481 57.91 -14.89 -17.05
C GLU A 481 57.90 -15.89 -18.21
N ALA A 482 56.84 -15.95 -19.01
CA ALA A 482 56.76 -16.82 -20.19
C ALA A 482 57.44 -16.23 -21.47
N GLY A 483 57.94 -15.00 -21.45
CA GLY A 483 58.57 -14.29 -22.56
C GLY A 483 60.12 -14.27 -22.58
N ARG A 484 60.81 -15.03 -21.67
CA ARG A 484 62.31 -15.04 -21.62
C ARG A 484 62.93 -16.40 -21.85
N GLN A 485 62.22 -17.36 -22.44
CA GLN A 485 62.81 -18.61 -22.93
C GLN A 485 62.17 -18.96 -24.27
N ALA A 486 62.53 -18.24 -25.32
CA ALA A 486 62.52 -18.67 -26.70
C ALA A 486 63.50 -17.76 -27.49
#